data_28c5eb3455c7a1688244869b9cdaecdb
#
_entry.id   28c5eb3455c7a1688244869b9cdaecdb
#
_cell.length_a   1.000
_cell.length_b   1.000
_cell.length_c   1.000
_cell.angle_alpha   90.00
_cell.angle_beta   90.00
_cell.angle_gamma   90.00
#
_symmetry.space_group_name_H-M   'P 1'
#
loop_
_entity.id
_entity.type
_entity.pdbx_description
1 polymer ?
#
loop_
_entity_poly.entity_id
_entity_poly.type
_entity_poly.pdbx_seq_one_letter_code
_entity_poly.pdbx_strand_id
1 'polypeptide(L)'
;ITCGSVDDGKSTLIGRMLFEAQLIFEDQVASLKSDSRKMGTQGGDIDFALLVDGLAAEREQGITIDVAYRFFSTDRRKFIVADTPGHEQYTRNMVTGASTADVAVILIDARQGVLTQTRRHSMICSSLGIKNVVLAINKMDLMDYSQETFDRIAADYRAFADELQFETITTIPMSALRGD
;
A
#
# COMPACT_ATOMS: atom_id res chain seq x y z
N ILE A 1 2.67 -2.21 8.46
CA ILE A 1 2.95 -0.98 7.72
C ILE A 1 2.82 -1.20 6.22
N THR A 2 2.29 -0.23 5.46
CA THR A 2 2.36 -0.21 3.99
C THR A 2 3.49 0.70 3.53
N CYS A 3 4.29 0.22 2.59
CA CYS A 3 5.46 0.90 2.03
C CYS A 3 5.42 0.85 0.51
N GLY A 4 6.19 1.69 -0.14
CA GLY A 4 6.31 1.73 -1.59
C GLY A 4 6.41 3.17 -2.09
N SER A 5 6.53 3.34 -3.39
CA SER A 5 6.64 4.64 -4.03
C SER A 5 5.31 5.39 -4.04
N VAL A 6 5.34 6.64 -4.47
CA VAL A 6 4.10 7.40 -4.76
C VAL A 6 3.36 6.66 -5.87
N ASP A 7 2.05 6.65 -5.80
CA ASP A 7 1.13 6.01 -6.76
C ASP A 7 1.23 4.48 -6.87
N ASP A 8 1.97 3.77 -6.01
CA ASP A 8 1.96 2.31 -5.96
C ASP A 8 0.62 1.73 -5.47
N GLY A 9 -0.28 2.57 -4.92
CA GLY A 9 -1.63 2.19 -4.50
C GLY A 9 -1.75 1.80 -3.02
N LYS A 10 -0.89 2.33 -2.15
CA LYS A 10 -0.90 2.05 -0.70
C LYS A 10 -2.25 2.38 -0.06
N SER A 11 -2.69 3.63 -0.16
CA SER A 11 -3.97 4.07 0.41
C SER A 11 -5.16 3.37 -0.25
N THR A 12 -5.08 3.08 -1.56
CA THR A 12 -6.10 2.29 -2.27
C THR A 12 -6.23 0.89 -1.68
N LEU A 13 -5.10 0.21 -1.42
CA LEU A 13 -5.10 -1.12 -0.80
C LEU A 13 -5.74 -1.08 0.59
N ILE A 14 -5.33 -0.13 1.44
CA ILE A 14 -5.89 -0.01 2.80
C ILE A 14 -7.38 0.28 2.74
N GLY A 15 -7.81 1.22 1.92
CA GLY A 15 -9.22 1.54 1.73
C GLY A 15 -10.03 0.33 1.25
N ARG A 16 -9.47 -0.48 0.33
CA ARG A 16 -10.08 -1.74 -0.13
C ARG A 16 -10.20 -2.75 1.02
N MET A 17 -9.16 -2.95 1.80
CA MET A 17 -9.17 -3.86 2.95
C MET A 17 -10.22 -3.46 3.99
N LEU A 18 -10.35 -2.16 4.28
CA LEU A 18 -11.38 -1.65 5.20
C LEU A 18 -12.80 -1.86 4.63
N PHE A 19 -12.97 -1.67 3.33
CA PHE A 19 -14.25 -1.89 2.66
C PHE A 19 -14.66 -3.37 2.70
N GLU A 20 -13.76 -4.29 2.36
CA GLU A 20 -14.04 -5.73 2.35
C GLU A 20 -14.18 -6.32 3.76
N ALA A 21 -13.49 -5.75 4.75
CA ALA A 21 -13.70 -6.11 6.16
C ALA A 21 -15.04 -5.62 6.73
N GLN A 22 -15.90 -5.00 5.92
CA GLN A 22 -17.21 -4.46 6.32
C GLN A 22 -17.15 -3.47 7.50
N LEU A 23 -16.05 -2.74 7.62
CA LEU A 23 -15.85 -1.75 8.67
C LEU A 23 -16.32 -0.34 8.27
N ILE A 24 -16.93 -0.22 7.10
CA ILE A 24 -17.42 1.03 6.54
C ILE A 24 -18.94 0.98 6.58
N PHE A 25 -19.56 1.96 7.25
CA PHE A 25 -21.00 2.08 7.32
C PHE A 25 -21.61 2.47 5.95
N GLU A 26 -22.86 2.12 5.72
CA GLU A 26 -23.55 2.35 4.44
C GLU A 26 -23.61 3.84 4.03
N ASP A 27 -23.73 4.74 5.00
CA ASP A 27 -23.69 6.19 4.80
C ASP A 27 -22.31 6.67 4.34
N GLN A 28 -21.24 6.08 4.89
CA GLN A 28 -19.86 6.35 4.46
C GLN A 28 -19.60 5.83 3.04
N VAL A 29 -20.14 4.67 2.68
CA VAL A 29 -20.07 4.13 1.31
C VAL A 29 -20.82 5.05 0.33
N ALA A 30 -21.98 5.58 0.71
CA ALA A 30 -22.74 6.51 -0.11
C ALA A 30 -21.97 7.83 -0.32
N SER A 31 -21.36 8.38 0.75
CA SER A 31 -20.50 9.55 0.68
C SER A 31 -19.28 9.29 -0.19
N LEU A 32 -18.59 8.16 -0.02
CA LEU A 32 -17.43 7.77 -0.81
C LEU A 32 -17.76 7.72 -2.31
N LYS A 33 -18.89 7.13 -2.69
CA LYS A 33 -19.35 7.12 -4.09
C LYS A 33 -19.60 8.52 -4.64
N SER A 34 -20.16 9.41 -3.83
CA SER A 34 -20.37 10.80 -4.22
C SER A 34 -19.06 11.55 -4.39
N ASP A 35 -18.14 11.38 -3.45
CA ASP A 35 -16.86 12.08 -3.42
C ASP A 35 -15.91 11.53 -4.51
N SER A 36 -15.95 10.21 -4.78
CA SER A 36 -15.22 9.60 -5.90
C SER A 36 -15.61 10.20 -7.25
N ARG A 37 -16.89 10.55 -7.43
CA ARG A 37 -17.36 11.22 -8.67
C ARG A 37 -16.90 12.66 -8.80
N LYS A 38 -16.66 13.37 -7.68
CA LYS A 38 -16.30 14.79 -7.67
C LYS A 38 -14.78 15.01 -7.67
N MET A 39 -14.06 14.22 -6.91
CA MET A 39 -12.64 14.42 -6.62
C MET A 39 -11.78 13.16 -6.83
N GLY A 40 -12.41 12.01 -7.16
CA GLY A 40 -11.70 10.76 -7.36
C GLY A 40 -10.85 10.75 -8.63
N THR A 41 -9.73 10.03 -8.56
CA THR A 41 -8.77 9.89 -9.68
C THR A 41 -9.07 8.67 -10.57
N GLN A 42 -10.10 7.88 -10.25
CA GLN A 42 -10.37 6.56 -10.86
C GLN A 42 -11.45 6.57 -11.95
N GLY A 43 -11.69 7.73 -12.61
CA GLY A 43 -12.55 7.79 -13.80
C GLY A 43 -14.03 7.45 -13.60
N GLY A 44 -14.54 7.55 -12.36
CA GLY A 44 -15.93 7.26 -11.99
C GLY A 44 -16.13 5.99 -11.16
N ASP A 45 -15.12 5.15 -11.03
CA ASP A 45 -15.08 4.04 -10.08
C ASP A 45 -14.88 4.56 -8.64
N ILE A 46 -15.13 3.71 -7.65
CA ILE A 46 -14.93 4.06 -6.24
C ILE A 46 -13.43 4.28 -5.99
N ASP A 47 -13.08 5.46 -5.53
CA ASP A 47 -11.72 5.77 -5.10
C ASP A 47 -11.54 5.44 -3.61
N PHE A 48 -10.99 4.26 -3.35
CA PHE A 48 -10.79 3.76 -1.99
C PHE A 48 -9.73 4.56 -1.20
N ALA A 49 -8.84 5.31 -1.87
CA ALA A 49 -7.85 6.16 -1.20
C ALA A 49 -8.53 7.26 -0.37
N LEU A 50 -9.67 7.77 -0.83
CA LEU A 50 -10.45 8.78 -0.12
C LEU A 50 -10.96 8.34 1.27
N LEU A 51 -11.00 7.03 1.54
CA LEU A 51 -11.33 6.49 2.87
C LEU A 51 -10.19 6.69 3.88
N VAL A 52 -8.98 6.80 3.39
CA VAL A 52 -7.77 6.82 4.21
C VAL A 52 -7.24 8.24 4.37
N ASP A 53 -7.42 9.09 3.35
CA ASP A 53 -6.95 10.47 3.33
C ASP A 53 -7.66 11.31 4.40
N GLY A 54 -6.94 11.61 5.48
CA GLY A 54 -7.49 12.29 6.66
C GLY A 54 -7.32 13.80 6.66
N LEU A 55 -6.21 14.30 6.10
CA LEU A 55 -5.87 15.72 6.11
C LEU A 55 -6.36 16.45 4.86
N ALA A 56 -6.82 17.69 5.02
CA ALA A 56 -7.20 18.52 3.87
C ALA A 56 -6.05 18.69 2.86
N ALA A 57 -4.82 18.85 3.35
CA ALA A 57 -3.62 18.95 2.52
C ALA A 57 -3.31 17.66 1.75
N GLU A 58 -3.59 16.49 2.31
CA GLU A 58 -3.44 15.20 1.63
C GLU A 58 -4.43 15.08 0.48
N ARG A 59 -5.68 15.48 0.70
CA ARG A 59 -6.73 15.49 -0.32
C ARG A 59 -6.45 16.46 -1.47
N GLU A 60 -5.90 17.65 -1.14
CA GLU A 60 -5.51 18.64 -2.16
C GLU A 60 -4.33 18.19 -3.01
N GLN A 61 -3.36 17.53 -2.41
CA GLN A 61 -2.13 17.11 -3.09
C GLN A 61 -2.21 15.69 -3.65
N GLY A 62 -3.21 14.89 -3.22
CA GLY A 62 -3.36 13.48 -3.59
C GLY A 62 -2.22 12.59 -3.09
N ILE A 63 -1.56 12.96 -1.98
CA ILE A 63 -0.44 12.22 -1.38
C ILE A 63 -0.62 12.09 0.13
N THR A 64 -0.18 10.98 0.70
CA THR A 64 -0.06 10.80 2.15
C THR A 64 1.13 11.61 2.67
N ILE A 65 0.91 12.41 3.69
CA ILE A 65 1.94 13.28 4.32
C ILE A 65 2.38 12.70 5.66
N ASP A 66 1.42 12.34 6.51
CA ASP A 66 1.67 11.83 7.86
C ASP A 66 1.27 10.35 7.97
N VAL A 67 1.64 9.70 9.08
CA VAL A 67 1.26 8.31 9.34
C VAL A 67 -0.18 8.26 9.81
N ALA A 68 -1.01 7.52 9.09
CA ALA A 68 -2.39 7.25 9.48
C ALA A 68 -2.55 5.79 9.93
N TYR A 69 -3.03 5.59 11.15
CA TYR A 69 -3.32 4.25 11.65
C TYR A 69 -4.77 3.87 11.39
N ARG A 70 -4.98 2.69 10.83
CA ARG A 70 -6.29 2.11 10.59
C ARG A 70 -6.37 0.73 11.24
N PHE A 71 -7.57 0.34 11.61
CA PHE A 71 -7.80 -0.91 12.33
C PHE A 71 -8.82 -1.75 11.55
N PHE A 72 -8.53 -3.03 11.39
CA PHE A 72 -9.49 -3.99 10.88
C PHE A 72 -9.32 -5.34 11.55
N SER A 73 -10.33 -6.18 11.45
CA SER A 73 -10.32 -7.50 12.05
C SER A 73 -10.81 -8.54 11.07
N THR A 74 -10.23 -9.71 11.13
CA THR A 74 -10.78 -10.95 10.59
C THR A 74 -11.27 -11.80 11.76
N ASP A 75 -11.93 -12.91 11.47
CA ASP A 75 -12.34 -13.86 12.52
C ASP A 75 -11.16 -14.42 13.33
N ARG A 76 -9.96 -14.32 12.80
CA ARG A 76 -8.75 -14.89 13.40
C ARG A 76 -7.86 -13.87 14.09
N ARG A 77 -7.83 -12.62 13.63
CA ARG A 77 -6.85 -11.63 14.09
C ARG A 77 -7.33 -10.19 13.90
N LYS A 78 -6.90 -9.33 14.83
CA LYS A 78 -6.99 -7.88 14.70
C LYS A 78 -5.69 -7.33 14.12
N PHE A 79 -5.81 -6.36 13.22
CA PHE A 79 -4.70 -5.70 12.55
C PHE A 79 -4.72 -4.21 12.80
N ILE A 80 -3.53 -3.65 12.99
CA ILE A 80 -3.28 -2.22 12.97
C ILE A 80 -2.45 -1.97 11.71
N VAL A 81 -2.96 -1.18 10.79
CA VAL A 81 -2.25 -0.82 9.56
C VAL A 81 -1.81 0.62 9.66
N ALA A 82 -0.51 0.85 9.51
CA ALA A 82 0.06 2.17 9.36
C ALA A 82 0.17 2.50 7.86
N ASP A 83 -0.65 3.44 7.39
CA ASP A 83 -0.45 4.04 6.07
C ASP A 83 0.68 5.06 6.13
N THR A 84 1.63 4.95 5.21
CA THR A 84 2.81 5.79 5.23
C THR A 84 3.07 6.48 3.89
N PRO A 85 3.65 7.68 3.94
CA PRO A 85 3.96 8.42 2.74
C PRO A 85 4.94 7.67 1.84
N GLY A 86 4.71 7.75 0.51
CA GLY A 86 5.62 7.23 -0.51
C GLY A 86 6.69 8.23 -0.94
N HIS A 87 6.48 9.53 -0.69
CA HIS A 87 7.37 10.59 -1.14
C HIS A 87 8.63 10.70 -0.27
N GLU A 88 9.79 10.91 -0.90
CA GLU A 88 11.08 10.92 -0.18
C GLU A 88 11.19 12.00 0.91
N GLN A 89 10.53 13.14 0.73
CA GLN A 89 10.52 14.23 1.72
C GLN A 89 9.90 13.82 3.05
N TYR A 90 9.00 12.83 3.03
CA TYR A 90 8.27 12.34 4.21
C TYR A 90 8.82 11.01 4.75
N THR A 91 10.03 10.60 4.35
CA THR A 91 10.67 9.35 4.81
C THR A 91 10.73 9.26 6.34
N ARG A 92 10.86 10.40 7.05
CA ARG A 92 10.85 10.43 8.52
C ARG A 92 9.52 9.89 9.09
N ASN A 93 8.40 10.26 8.49
CA ASN A 93 7.07 9.77 8.90
C ASN A 93 6.93 8.27 8.63
N MET A 94 7.45 7.80 7.48
CA MET A 94 7.52 6.37 7.18
C MET A 94 8.31 5.59 8.26
N VAL A 95 9.48 6.11 8.70
CA VAL A 95 10.27 5.51 9.79
C VAL A 95 9.45 5.40 11.08
N THR A 96 8.67 6.43 11.41
CA THR A 96 7.78 6.41 12.58
C THR A 96 6.78 5.25 12.52
N GLY A 97 6.10 5.06 11.37
CA GLY A 97 5.18 3.93 11.19
C GLY A 97 5.88 2.56 11.21
N ALA A 98 7.09 2.48 10.66
CA ALA A 98 7.85 1.24 10.60
C ALA A 98 8.41 0.79 11.97
N SER A 99 8.68 1.72 12.88
CA SER A 99 9.34 1.43 14.17
C SER A 99 8.55 0.51 15.09
N THR A 100 7.25 0.36 14.87
CA THR A 100 6.34 -0.48 15.67
C THR A 100 5.68 -1.60 14.87
N ALA A 101 6.09 -1.80 13.64
CA ALA A 101 5.45 -2.76 12.74
C ALA A 101 6.11 -4.15 12.81
N ASP A 102 5.29 -5.20 12.82
CA ASP A 102 5.72 -6.61 12.75
C ASP A 102 5.92 -7.09 11.31
N VAL A 103 5.20 -6.49 10.37
CA VAL A 103 5.17 -6.88 8.95
C VAL A 103 5.20 -5.64 8.08
N ALA A 104 5.99 -5.68 7.01
CA ALA A 104 5.97 -4.67 5.96
C ALA A 104 5.24 -5.21 4.72
N VAL A 105 4.19 -4.50 4.30
CA VAL A 105 3.55 -4.71 3.00
C VAL A 105 4.16 -3.71 2.02
N ILE A 106 5.03 -4.19 1.15
CA ILE A 106 5.74 -3.37 0.17
C ILE A 106 5.01 -3.47 -1.16
N LEU A 107 4.43 -2.37 -1.59
CA LEU A 107 3.71 -2.29 -2.85
C LEU A 107 4.67 -1.90 -3.99
N ILE A 108 4.42 -2.49 -5.15
CA ILE A 108 5.10 -2.16 -6.40
C ILE A 108 4.04 -2.05 -7.50
N ASP A 109 4.04 -0.94 -8.22
CA ASP A 109 3.26 -0.82 -9.46
C ASP A 109 3.87 -1.73 -10.53
N ALA A 110 3.09 -2.69 -11.01
CA ALA A 110 3.55 -3.69 -11.99
C ALA A 110 4.09 -3.09 -13.29
N ARG A 111 3.66 -1.86 -13.64
CA ARG A 111 4.15 -1.13 -14.83
C ARG A 111 5.56 -0.59 -14.65
N GLN A 112 5.93 -0.26 -13.40
CA GLN A 112 7.18 0.44 -13.08
C GLN A 112 8.27 -0.49 -12.52
N GLY A 113 7.87 -1.57 -11.84
CA GLY A 113 8.81 -2.48 -11.19
C GLY A 113 9.47 -1.88 -9.95
N VAL A 114 10.64 -2.40 -9.57
CA VAL A 114 11.35 -2.05 -8.34
C VAL A 114 12.03 -0.69 -8.44
N LEU A 115 11.45 0.33 -7.82
CA LEU A 115 11.94 1.71 -7.83
C LEU A 115 12.93 1.99 -6.68
N THR A 116 13.62 3.13 -6.77
CA THR A 116 14.55 3.60 -5.73
C THR A 116 13.87 3.75 -4.36
N GLN A 117 12.62 4.26 -4.31
CA GLN A 117 11.88 4.39 -3.06
C GLN A 117 11.48 3.03 -2.48
N THR A 118 11.12 2.07 -3.31
CA THR A 118 10.86 0.69 -2.89
C THR A 118 12.07 0.10 -2.17
N ARG A 119 13.27 0.26 -2.78
CA ARG A 119 14.54 -0.18 -2.17
C ARG A 119 14.83 0.55 -0.86
N ARG A 120 14.67 1.87 -0.82
CA ARG A 120 14.90 2.70 0.37
C ARG A 120 13.99 2.27 1.52
N HIS A 121 12.70 2.10 1.28
CA HIS A 121 11.75 1.67 2.30
C HIS A 121 12.06 0.26 2.81
N SER A 122 12.45 -0.66 1.92
CA SER A 122 12.88 -2.02 2.31
C SER A 122 14.10 -2.00 3.22
N MET A 123 15.12 -1.17 2.89
CA MET A 123 16.32 -1.01 3.74
C MET A 123 15.96 -0.45 5.12
N ILE A 124 15.06 0.53 5.19
CA ILE A 124 14.58 1.10 6.46
C ILE A 124 13.85 0.01 7.28
N CYS A 125 12.91 -0.72 6.68
CA CYS A 125 12.20 -1.80 7.34
C CYS A 125 13.14 -2.86 7.89
N SER A 126 14.13 -3.30 7.10
CA SER A 126 15.16 -4.24 7.52
C SER A 126 16.00 -3.70 8.69
N SER A 127 16.43 -2.43 8.60
CA SER A 127 17.24 -1.77 9.65
C SER A 127 16.48 -1.60 10.97
N LEU A 128 15.15 -1.47 10.91
CA LEU A 128 14.27 -1.40 12.08
C LEU A 128 13.89 -2.77 12.64
N GLY A 129 14.39 -3.85 12.05
CA GLY A 129 14.20 -5.21 12.55
C GLY A 129 12.92 -5.90 12.08
N ILE A 130 12.20 -5.36 11.10
CA ILE A 130 11.06 -6.05 10.48
C ILE A 130 11.61 -7.27 9.74
N LYS A 131 11.09 -8.45 10.08
CA LYS A 131 11.56 -9.73 9.55
C LYS A 131 10.68 -10.28 8.42
N ASN A 132 9.42 -9.89 8.40
CA ASN A 132 8.44 -10.45 7.49
C ASN A 132 7.97 -9.39 6.49
N VAL A 133 8.07 -9.74 5.20
CA VAL A 133 7.66 -8.87 4.10
C VAL A 133 6.59 -9.55 3.26
N VAL A 134 5.55 -8.81 2.94
CA VAL A 134 4.61 -9.13 1.86
C VAL A 134 4.92 -8.18 0.71
N LEU A 135 5.39 -8.71 -0.40
CA LEU A 135 5.62 -7.97 -1.62
C LEU A 135 4.34 -8.01 -2.47
N ALA A 136 3.59 -6.93 -2.44
CA ALA A 136 2.35 -6.78 -3.19
C ALA A 136 2.62 -6.14 -4.55
N ILE A 137 2.65 -6.95 -5.61
CA ILE A 137 2.81 -6.49 -6.99
C ILE A 137 1.44 -6.06 -7.48
N ASN A 138 1.17 -4.77 -7.37
CA ASN A 138 -0.13 -4.14 -7.57
C ASN A 138 -0.32 -3.67 -9.01
N LYS A 139 -1.57 -3.40 -9.35
CA LYS A 139 -2.03 -2.96 -10.69
C LYS A 139 -1.73 -3.98 -11.78
N MET A 140 -1.80 -5.25 -11.44
CA MET A 140 -1.63 -6.35 -12.40
C MET A 140 -2.71 -6.34 -13.48
N ASP A 141 -3.90 -5.77 -13.18
CA ASP A 141 -4.96 -5.52 -14.15
C ASP A 141 -4.51 -4.63 -15.34
N LEU A 142 -3.55 -3.73 -15.13
CA LEU A 142 -2.97 -2.90 -16.18
C LEU A 142 -1.87 -3.61 -17.00
N MET A 143 -1.51 -4.82 -16.61
CA MET A 143 -0.52 -5.67 -17.26
C MET A 143 -1.14 -7.00 -17.71
N ASP A 144 -2.47 -7.03 -17.92
CA ASP A 144 -3.22 -8.22 -18.31
C ASP A 144 -2.92 -9.45 -17.44
N TYR A 145 -2.63 -9.22 -16.13
CA TYR A 145 -2.22 -10.24 -15.16
C TYR A 145 -1.06 -11.12 -15.64
N SER A 146 -0.12 -10.55 -16.39
CA SER A 146 1.03 -11.25 -16.98
C SER A 146 1.90 -11.94 -15.92
N GLN A 147 1.99 -13.27 -16.00
CA GLN A 147 2.86 -14.07 -15.15
C GLN A 147 4.33 -13.68 -15.34
N GLU A 148 4.76 -13.42 -16.56
CA GLU A 148 6.13 -13.01 -16.88
C GLU A 148 6.50 -11.69 -16.16
N THR A 149 5.58 -10.71 -16.19
CA THR A 149 5.76 -9.43 -15.48
C THR A 149 5.89 -9.65 -13.98
N PHE A 150 5.01 -10.47 -13.41
CA PHE A 150 5.06 -10.81 -11.98
C PHE A 150 6.39 -11.48 -11.60
N ASP A 151 6.79 -12.53 -12.32
CA ASP A 151 8.00 -13.30 -12.03
C ASP A 151 9.25 -12.44 -12.13
N ARG A 152 9.34 -11.57 -13.15
CA ARG A 152 10.44 -10.63 -13.33
C ARG A 152 10.57 -9.66 -12.14
N ILE A 153 9.47 -9.04 -11.73
CA ILE A 153 9.48 -8.08 -10.62
C ILE A 153 9.81 -8.79 -9.30
N ALA A 154 9.24 -9.97 -9.08
CA ALA A 154 9.52 -10.78 -7.90
C ALA A 154 11.00 -11.19 -7.82
N ALA A 155 11.60 -11.57 -8.95
CA ALA A 155 13.02 -11.92 -9.04
C ALA A 155 13.93 -10.71 -8.79
N ASP A 156 13.62 -9.54 -9.41
CA ASP A 156 14.35 -8.29 -9.22
C ASP A 156 14.35 -7.84 -7.75
N TYR A 157 13.17 -7.95 -7.10
CA TYR A 157 13.07 -7.58 -5.69
C TYR A 157 13.85 -8.55 -4.80
N ARG A 158 13.74 -9.86 -5.02
CA ARG A 158 14.46 -10.86 -4.22
C ARG A 158 15.96 -10.72 -4.36
N ALA A 159 16.47 -10.50 -5.56
CA ALA A 159 17.89 -10.27 -5.79
C ALA A 159 18.43 -9.04 -5.02
N PHE A 160 17.63 -7.98 -4.95
CA PHE A 160 17.96 -6.82 -4.11
C PHE A 160 17.86 -7.15 -2.62
N ALA A 161 16.80 -7.85 -2.21
CA ALA A 161 16.51 -8.12 -0.81
C ALA A 161 17.39 -9.20 -0.18
N ASP A 162 18.18 -9.92 -0.97
CA ASP A 162 19.11 -10.97 -0.51
C ASP A 162 20.17 -10.43 0.48
N GLU A 163 20.52 -9.15 0.35
CA GLU A 163 21.43 -8.46 1.28
C GLU A 163 20.72 -7.92 2.55
N LEU A 164 19.39 -8.01 2.60
CA LEU A 164 18.60 -7.52 3.72
C LEU A 164 18.29 -8.65 4.71
N GLN A 165 17.98 -8.26 5.96
CA GLN A 165 17.78 -9.23 7.05
C GLN A 165 16.33 -9.72 7.16
N PHE A 166 15.63 -9.90 6.02
CA PHE A 166 14.30 -10.46 6.02
C PHE A 166 14.33 -11.99 6.17
N GLU A 167 13.46 -12.53 7.01
CA GLU A 167 13.30 -13.97 7.20
C GLU A 167 12.30 -14.56 6.20
N THR A 168 11.26 -13.78 5.87
CA THR A 168 10.26 -14.20 4.90
C THR A 168 9.93 -13.09 3.91
N ILE A 169 9.81 -13.46 2.63
CA ILE A 169 9.30 -12.58 1.57
C ILE A 169 8.22 -13.35 0.82
N THR A 170 6.97 -12.99 1.07
CA THR A 170 5.80 -13.54 0.37
C THR A 170 5.41 -12.61 -0.76
N THR A 171 5.38 -13.10 -1.99
CA THR A 171 5.02 -12.31 -3.17
C THR A 171 3.58 -12.58 -3.56
N ILE A 172 2.78 -11.52 -3.80
CA ILE A 172 1.36 -11.60 -4.14
C ILE A 172 1.10 -10.71 -5.35
N PRO A 173 0.61 -11.26 -6.49
CA PRO A 173 0.05 -10.46 -7.56
C PRO A 173 -1.32 -9.95 -7.17
N MET A 174 -1.65 -8.69 -7.47
CA MET A 174 -2.94 -8.13 -7.08
C MET A 174 -3.38 -6.92 -7.91
N SER A 175 -4.65 -6.59 -7.81
CA SER A 175 -5.20 -5.29 -8.16
C SER A 175 -6.02 -4.74 -6.99
N ALA A 176 -5.47 -3.81 -6.24
CA ALA A 176 -6.16 -3.17 -5.13
C ALA A 176 -7.44 -2.44 -5.59
N LEU A 177 -7.45 -1.93 -6.81
CA LEU A 177 -8.62 -1.25 -7.39
C LEU A 177 -9.74 -2.24 -7.72
N ARG A 178 -9.42 -3.39 -8.31
CA ARG A 178 -10.42 -4.39 -8.74
C ARG A 178 -10.81 -5.34 -7.60
N GLY A 179 -9.92 -5.56 -6.63
CA GLY A 179 -10.12 -6.49 -5.53
C GLY A 179 -9.69 -7.92 -5.87
N ASP A 180 -8.77 -8.06 -6.80
CA ASP A 180 -8.21 -9.34 -7.23
C ASP A 180 -6.88 -9.62 -6.56
#